data_b385ac86bd2f9fe157a21aefb5772564
#
_entry.id   b385ac86bd2f9fe157a21aefb5772564
#
_cell.length_a   1.000
_cell.length_b   1.000
_cell.length_c   1.000
_cell.angle_alpha   90.00
_cell.angle_beta   90.00
_cell.angle_gamma   90.00
#
_symmetry.space_group_name_H-M   'P 1'
#
loop_
_entity.id
_entity.type
_entity.pdbx_description
1 polymer ?
#
loop_
_entity_poly.entity_id
_entity_poly.type
_entity_poly.pdbx_seq_one_letter_code
_entity_poly.pdbx_strand_id
1 'polypeptide(L)'
;MGFGGKEGSYLVSFLLGAALPTALLFFLASDRLGDGMSSISMSLGSRGTRQPARPPAYDGDTARDQEVLGFAGLAELLPRVAMEDRTVILTLANEAWAQPGSLLDIYRESFRNGEDTERFLNHVLVIAVDAGGFDRCKAVHPHCYHLEVNKTDSLSSANKFMTKGFLELVWLKLSFQQRILELGYNFLFTDADMIWFRNPFRHISMYADMSLSTDYYKDTFAPLNNELNTGLYYMKSTNRSIEMIRYWRAARARFPNGNEQEVFNKIKHELVSKLQGRIEGLETAYFSGFCEFSSDLNRVCTMHANCCIGLANKVLDLKDKAADWWNYTALTPEERRKGGFSKWTPPARCWKTIGWNV
;
A
#
# COMPACT_ATOMS: atom_id res chain seq x y z
N MET A 1 31.22 -61.34 21.40
CA MET A 1 31.32 -60.43 22.55
C MET A 1 30.87 -59.08 22.09
N GLY A 2 29.70 -58.74 22.35
CA GLY A 2 29.12 -57.65 23.07
C GLY A 2 28.64 -56.54 22.14
N PHE A 3 27.56 -56.73 21.38
CA PHE A 3 26.79 -55.63 20.84
C PHE A 3 25.56 -55.45 21.73
N GLY A 4 25.50 -54.35 22.48
CA GLY A 4 24.35 -54.00 23.29
C GLY A 4 24.51 -52.61 23.87
N GLY A 5 23.73 -51.63 23.50
CA GLY A 5 23.62 -50.45 24.30
C GLY A 5 23.51 -49.07 23.61
N LYS A 6 23.01 -48.98 22.39
CA LYS A 6 22.73 -47.63 21.80
C LYS A 6 21.31 -47.41 21.26
N GLU A 7 20.51 -48.44 21.08
CA GLU A 7 19.13 -48.27 20.52
C GLU A 7 18.09 -47.77 21.55
N GLY A 8 18.28 -48.09 22.85
CA GLY A 8 17.34 -47.67 23.89
C GLY A 8 17.31 -46.16 24.17
N SER A 9 18.45 -45.45 23.91
CA SER A 9 18.57 -44.04 24.20
C SER A 9 17.79 -43.12 23.20
N TYR A 10 17.69 -43.56 21.96
CA TYR A 10 16.97 -42.80 20.92
C TYR A 10 15.44 -42.91 21.03
N LEU A 11 14.94 -44.06 21.49
CA LEU A 11 13.49 -44.31 21.72
C LEU A 11 12.98 -43.46 22.90
N VAL A 12 13.74 -43.33 23.97
CA VAL A 12 13.37 -42.48 25.12
C VAL A 12 13.40 -41.01 24.77
N SER A 13 14.37 -40.57 23.97
CA SER A 13 14.46 -39.17 23.51
C SER A 13 13.33 -38.82 22.53
N PHE A 14 12.91 -39.77 21.67
CA PHE A 14 11.79 -39.56 20.75
C PHE A 14 10.45 -39.49 21.49
N LEU A 15 10.22 -40.33 22.50
CA LEU A 15 8.98 -40.32 23.29
C LEU A 15 8.87 -39.09 24.19
N LEU A 16 9.99 -38.57 24.74
CA LEU A 16 10.01 -37.31 25.49
C LEU A 16 9.85 -36.10 24.56
N GLY A 17 10.39 -36.10 23.36
CA GLY A 17 10.25 -35.05 22.36
C GLY A 17 8.84 -34.93 21.78
N ALA A 18 8.08 -36.05 21.70
CA ALA A 18 6.71 -36.05 21.22
C ALA A 18 5.67 -35.72 22.32
N ALA A 19 5.98 -35.95 23.57
CA ALA A 19 5.08 -35.69 24.70
C ALA A 19 4.94 -34.21 25.05
N LEU A 20 6.01 -33.42 24.88
CA LEU A 20 6.02 -31.98 25.16
C LEU A 20 5.10 -31.14 24.23
N PRO A 21 5.08 -31.34 22.91
CA PRO A 21 4.16 -30.62 22.04
C PRO A 21 2.69 -30.97 22.25
N THR A 22 2.38 -32.24 22.58
CA THR A 22 1.01 -32.67 22.84
C THR A 22 0.48 -32.15 24.18
N ALA A 23 1.31 -32.08 25.21
CA ALA A 23 0.94 -31.47 26.49
C ALA A 23 0.68 -29.95 26.35
N LEU A 24 1.49 -29.24 25.55
CA LEU A 24 1.31 -27.81 25.26
C LEU A 24 0.00 -27.55 24.50
N LEU A 25 -0.34 -28.40 23.53
CA LEU A 25 -1.61 -28.29 22.79
C LEU A 25 -2.83 -28.59 23.67
N PHE A 26 -2.71 -29.48 24.67
CA PHE A 26 -3.78 -29.77 25.62
C PHE A 26 -4.02 -28.60 26.60
N PHE A 27 -2.96 -27.91 27.05
CA PHE A 27 -3.08 -26.72 27.89
C PHE A 27 -3.70 -25.54 27.11
N LEU A 28 -3.34 -25.35 25.84
CA LEU A 28 -3.92 -24.29 25.01
C LEU A 28 -5.37 -24.56 24.59
N ALA A 29 -5.82 -25.83 24.59
CA ALA A 29 -7.20 -26.21 24.33
C ALA A 29 -8.09 -26.15 25.57
N SER A 30 -7.54 -26.29 26.78
CA SER A 30 -8.30 -26.25 28.04
C SER A 30 -8.77 -24.86 28.42
N ASP A 31 -8.03 -23.80 28.01
CA ASP A 31 -8.42 -22.40 28.30
C ASP A 31 -9.61 -21.89 27.47
N ARG A 32 -10.10 -22.68 26.49
CA ARG A 32 -11.25 -22.31 25.64
C ARG A 32 -12.59 -22.92 26.06
N LEU A 33 -12.63 -23.75 27.12
CA LEU A 33 -13.85 -24.42 27.59
C LEU A 33 -14.42 -23.88 28.91
N GLY A 34 -13.88 -22.75 29.42
CA GLY A 34 -14.24 -22.16 30.72
C GLY A 34 -15.35 -21.10 30.72
N ASP A 35 -15.78 -20.58 29.56
CA ASP A 35 -16.72 -19.45 29.47
C ASP A 35 -18.13 -19.85 29.04
N GLY A 36 -18.70 -20.81 29.73
CA GLY A 36 -20.11 -21.17 29.53
C GLY A 36 -20.74 -21.72 30.79
N MET A 37 -21.41 -20.90 31.53
CA MET A 37 -22.37 -21.11 32.61
C MET A 37 -21.93 -20.62 34.02
N SER A 38 -22.43 -19.45 34.39
CA SER A 38 -23.08 -19.22 35.69
C SER A 38 -23.59 -17.79 35.81
N SER A 39 -24.87 -17.60 35.51
CA SER A 39 -25.65 -16.49 36.04
C SER A 39 -26.14 -16.84 37.45
N ILE A 40 -25.58 -16.25 38.47
CA ILE A 40 -26.22 -16.09 39.78
C ILE A 40 -25.91 -14.69 40.32
N SER A 41 -26.96 -13.92 40.48
CA SER A 41 -26.99 -12.61 41.15
C SER A 41 -26.52 -12.72 42.59
N MET A 42 -25.60 -11.85 43.00
CA MET A 42 -25.61 -11.30 44.36
C MET A 42 -25.04 -9.89 44.34
N SER A 43 -25.91 -8.96 44.70
CA SER A 43 -25.64 -7.57 45.04
C SER A 43 -24.85 -7.54 46.33
N LEU A 44 -23.76 -6.73 46.38
CA LEU A 44 -23.36 -5.84 47.46
C LEU A 44 -21.91 -5.33 47.27
N GLY A 45 -21.72 -4.02 47.39
CA GLY A 45 -20.41 -3.46 47.72
C GLY A 45 -19.73 -2.64 46.61
N SER A 46 -20.10 -1.38 46.56
CA SER A 46 -19.39 -0.28 45.92
C SER A 46 -17.88 -0.31 46.24
N ARG A 47 -17.03 -0.55 45.27
CA ARG A 47 -15.65 -0.05 45.21
C ARG A 47 -15.35 0.34 43.78
N GLY A 48 -15.12 1.65 43.57
CA GLY A 48 -14.85 2.24 42.27
C GLY A 48 -13.65 1.61 41.56
N THR A 49 -13.91 0.87 40.51
CA THR A 49 -12.90 0.51 39.53
C THR A 49 -12.75 1.69 38.58
N ARG A 50 -11.58 2.33 38.57
CA ARG A 50 -11.20 3.30 37.55
C ARG A 50 -11.25 2.58 36.20
N GLN A 51 -12.25 2.92 35.40
CA GLN A 51 -12.23 2.65 33.96
C GLN A 51 -10.95 3.28 33.37
N PRO A 52 -10.21 2.58 32.49
CA PRO A 52 -9.14 3.22 31.77
C PRO A 52 -9.74 4.44 31.03
N ALA A 53 -9.09 5.58 31.20
CA ALA A 53 -9.51 6.85 30.62
C ALA A 53 -9.68 6.65 29.11
N ARG A 54 -10.92 6.88 28.62
CA ARG A 54 -11.19 7.02 27.20
C ARG A 54 -10.22 8.09 26.68
N PRO A 55 -9.47 7.84 25.60
CA PRO A 55 -8.63 8.88 25.01
C PRO A 55 -9.51 10.11 24.76
N PRO A 56 -9.01 11.33 24.97
CA PRO A 56 -9.80 12.53 24.80
C PRO A 56 -10.47 12.49 23.42
N ALA A 57 -11.80 12.67 23.39
CA ALA A 57 -12.53 12.88 22.18
C ALA A 57 -11.86 14.06 21.46
N TYR A 58 -11.38 13.84 20.26
CA TYR A 58 -10.84 14.87 19.40
C TYR A 58 -12.04 15.69 18.89
N ASP A 59 -12.47 16.63 19.71
CA ASP A 59 -13.46 17.65 19.36
C ASP A 59 -12.74 18.75 18.58
N GLY A 60 -12.73 18.66 17.29
CA GLY A 60 -12.18 19.65 16.41
C GLY A 60 -12.43 19.28 14.95
N ASP A 61 -13.37 19.94 14.33
CA ASP A 61 -13.66 19.98 12.88
C ASP A 61 -14.29 18.76 12.19
N THR A 62 -14.63 17.68 12.88
CA THR A 62 -15.24 16.51 12.23
C THR A 62 -16.64 16.79 11.64
N ALA A 63 -17.38 17.75 12.14
CA ALA A 63 -18.70 18.11 11.60
C ALA A 63 -18.60 18.95 10.31
N ARG A 64 -17.61 19.83 10.19
CA ARG A 64 -17.40 20.63 8.97
C ARG A 64 -16.82 19.81 7.82
N ASP A 65 -15.92 18.86 8.11
CA ASP A 65 -15.34 17.97 7.11
C ASP A 65 -16.34 16.94 6.57
N GLN A 66 -17.34 16.53 7.34
CA GLN A 66 -18.38 15.60 6.88
C GLN A 66 -19.39 16.21 5.95
N GLU A 67 -19.65 17.51 6.06
CA GLU A 67 -20.64 18.21 5.25
C GLU A 67 -20.09 18.73 3.90
N VAL A 68 -18.78 18.87 3.76
CA VAL A 68 -18.12 19.48 2.59
C VAL A 68 -17.55 18.47 1.60
N LEU A 69 -17.35 17.21 1.98
CA LEU A 69 -16.72 16.19 1.13
C LEU A 69 -17.70 15.04 0.79
N GLY A 70 -18.90 15.38 0.37
CA GLY A 70 -19.74 14.43 -0.36
C GLY A 70 -19.10 14.14 -1.71
N PHE A 71 -18.25 13.10 -1.83
CA PHE A 71 -17.73 12.63 -3.10
C PHE A 71 -18.87 12.04 -3.94
N ALA A 72 -19.63 12.93 -4.60
CA ALA A 72 -20.85 12.60 -5.31
C ALA A 72 -20.59 11.51 -6.38
N GLY A 73 -21.47 10.52 -6.46
CA GLY A 73 -21.35 9.43 -7.43
C GLY A 73 -20.32 8.35 -7.09
N LEU A 74 -19.53 8.52 -6.02
CA LEU A 74 -18.50 7.52 -5.66
C LEU A 74 -19.13 6.19 -5.21
N ALA A 75 -20.21 6.25 -4.43
CA ALA A 75 -20.90 5.05 -3.93
C ALA A 75 -21.51 4.22 -5.07
N GLU A 76 -21.96 4.86 -6.15
CA GLU A 76 -22.53 4.23 -7.34
C GLU A 76 -21.46 3.70 -8.27
N LEU A 77 -20.26 4.29 -8.25
CA LEU A 77 -19.13 3.91 -9.11
C LEU A 77 -18.38 2.71 -8.56
N LEU A 78 -18.13 2.65 -7.25
CA LEU A 78 -17.33 1.61 -6.62
C LEU A 78 -17.80 0.18 -6.92
N PRO A 79 -19.11 -0.17 -6.91
CA PRO A 79 -19.57 -1.51 -7.25
C PRO A 79 -19.23 -1.96 -8.68
N ARG A 80 -19.02 -1.01 -9.61
CA ARG A 80 -18.71 -1.29 -11.02
C ARG A 80 -17.24 -1.55 -11.27
N VAL A 81 -16.37 -1.02 -10.39
CA VAL A 81 -14.92 -1.11 -10.55
C VAL A 81 -14.29 -2.10 -9.57
N ALA A 82 -14.93 -2.40 -8.45
CA ALA A 82 -14.37 -3.28 -7.43
C ALA A 82 -14.20 -4.72 -7.90
N MET A 83 -13.16 -5.38 -7.40
CA MET A 83 -12.98 -6.83 -7.45
C MET A 83 -14.03 -7.54 -6.58
N GLU A 84 -14.13 -8.86 -6.67
CA GLU A 84 -15.05 -9.68 -5.88
C GLU A 84 -14.85 -9.53 -4.37
N ASP A 85 -13.61 -9.35 -3.92
CA ASP A 85 -13.24 -9.10 -2.52
C ASP A 85 -13.43 -7.63 -2.09
N ARG A 86 -14.10 -6.82 -2.94
CA ARG A 86 -14.34 -5.39 -2.76
C ARG A 86 -13.04 -4.53 -2.76
N THR A 87 -11.99 -4.99 -3.40
CA THR A 87 -10.77 -4.20 -3.59
C THR A 87 -10.86 -3.36 -4.86
N VAL A 88 -10.46 -2.08 -4.79
CA VAL A 88 -10.34 -1.15 -5.93
C VAL A 88 -8.90 -0.69 -6.05
N ILE A 89 -8.36 -0.66 -7.25
CA ILE A 89 -7.05 -0.06 -7.51
C ILE A 89 -7.26 1.42 -7.81
N LEU A 90 -6.52 2.29 -7.14
CA LEU A 90 -6.65 3.74 -7.24
C LEU A 90 -5.39 4.35 -7.83
N THR A 91 -5.54 5.27 -8.76
CA THR A 91 -4.43 6.14 -9.19
C THR A 91 -4.92 7.57 -9.42
N LEU A 92 -4.01 8.53 -9.28
CA LEU A 92 -4.28 9.95 -9.56
C LEU A 92 -3.74 10.33 -10.94
N ALA A 93 -4.47 11.19 -11.65
CA ALA A 93 -4.00 11.79 -12.88
C ALA A 93 -4.46 13.24 -13.00
N ASN A 94 -3.60 14.10 -13.55
CA ASN A 94 -3.94 15.43 -14.03
C ASN A 94 -3.76 15.48 -15.55
N GLU A 95 -4.10 16.60 -16.16
CA GLU A 95 -3.96 16.79 -17.61
C GLU A 95 -2.55 16.47 -18.11
N ALA A 96 -1.49 16.97 -17.44
CA ALA A 96 -0.10 16.75 -17.87
C ALA A 96 0.31 15.26 -17.81
N TRP A 97 -0.16 14.52 -16.79
CA TRP A 97 0.14 13.09 -16.65
C TRP A 97 -0.71 12.23 -17.58
N ALA A 98 -1.87 12.73 -18.00
CA ALA A 98 -2.78 12.04 -18.87
C ALA A 98 -2.55 12.32 -20.37
N GLN A 99 -1.62 13.21 -20.74
CA GLN A 99 -1.29 13.49 -22.14
C GLN A 99 -0.89 12.22 -22.91
N PRO A 100 -1.14 12.13 -24.22
CA PRO A 100 -0.74 10.99 -25.02
C PRO A 100 0.73 10.63 -24.86
N GLY A 101 1.01 9.35 -24.56
CA GLY A 101 2.36 8.84 -24.36
C GLY A 101 3.02 9.26 -23.02
N SER A 102 2.24 9.87 -22.10
CA SER A 102 2.67 10.24 -20.76
C SER A 102 2.39 9.13 -19.74
N LEU A 103 2.42 9.46 -18.44
CA LEU A 103 2.38 8.49 -17.33
C LEU A 103 1.15 7.59 -17.36
N LEU A 104 -0.05 8.15 -17.59
CA LEU A 104 -1.29 7.36 -17.61
C LEU A 104 -1.28 6.29 -18.72
N ASP A 105 -0.75 6.61 -19.89
CA ASP A 105 -0.66 5.64 -20.97
C ASP A 105 0.36 4.53 -20.64
N ILE A 106 1.55 4.88 -20.12
CA ILE A 106 2.58 3.92 -19.69
C ILE A 106 2.02 3.03 -18.58
N TYR A 107 1.36 3.60 -17.58
CA TYR A 107 0.72 2.90 -16.49
C TYR A 107 -0.28 1.86 -17.00
N ARG A 108 -1.23 2.26 -17.87
CA ARG A 108 -2.25 1.37 -18.44
C ARG A 108 -1.65 0.29 -19.32
N GLU A 109 -0.65 0.64 -20.13
CA GLU A 109 0.07 -0.31 -20.99
C GLU A 109 0.80 -1.37 -20.17
N SER A 110 1.35 -0.99 -19.02
CA SER A 110 2.05 -1.93 -18.15
C SER A 110 1.15 -3.07 -17.64
N PHE A 111 -0.13 -2.81 -17.39
CA PHE A 111 -1.08 -3.87 -17.04
C PHE A 111 -1.32 -4.86 -18.17
N ARG A 112 -1.36 -4.40 -19.42
CA ARG A 112 -1.57 -5.26 -20.59
C ARG A 112 -0.35 -6.12 -20.90
N ASN A 113 0.84 -5.59 -20.64
CA ASN A 113 2.10 -6.23 -20.97
C ASN A 113 2.71 -7.02 -19.80
N GLY A 114 2.17 -6.88 -18.59
CA GLY A 114 2.62 -7.59 -17.41
C GLY A 114 2.06 -9.02 -17.32
N GLU A 115 2.77 -9.87 -16.61
CA GLU A 115 2.36 -11.27 -16.37
C GLU A 115 1.18 -11.30 -15.37
N ASP A 116 0.00 -11.77 -15.82
CA ASP A 116 -1.23 -11.92 -15.01
C ASP A 116 -1.76 -10.59 -14.41
N THR A 117 -1.58 -9.47 -15.14
CA THR A 117 -2.00 -8.14 -14.66
C THR A 117 -3.12 -7.50 -15.46
N GLU A 118 -3.33 -7.86 -16.73
CA GLU A 118 -4.31 -7.22 -17.61
C GLU A 118 -5.72 -7.17 -17.00
N ARG A 119 -6.15 -8.25 -16.35
CA ARG A 119 -7.46 -8.35 -15.68
C ARG A 119 -7.67 -7.27 -14.63
N PHE A 120 -6.61 -6.77 -13.99
CA PHE A 120 -6.72 -5.72 -12.99
C PHE A 120 -7.00 -4.34 -13.58
N LEU A 121 -6.73 -4.13 -14.86
CA LEU A 121 -6.97 -2.83 -15.50
C LEU A 121 -8.44 -2.41 -15.42
N ASN A 122 -9.38 -3.36 -15.46
CA ASN A 122 -10.81 -3.08 -15.29
C ASN A 122 -11.21 -2.74 -13.84
N HIS A 123 -10.29 -2.93 -12.89
CA HIS A 123 -10.48 -2.61 -11.47
C HIS A 123 -9.70 -1.36 -11.04
N VAL A 124 -9.14 -0.62 -12.01
CA VAL A 124 -8.48 0.66 -11.77
C VAL A 124 -9.52 1.78 -11.83
N LEU A 125 -9.58 2.58 -10.79
CA LEU A 125 -10.28 3.86 -10.75
C LEU A 125 -9.26 4.99 -10.90
N VAL A 126 -9.30 5.69 -12.03
CA VAL A 126 -8.47 6.87 -12.26
C VAL A 126 -9.17 8.09 -11.67
N ILE A 127 -8.55 8.70 -10.68
CA ILE A 127 -9.02 9.92 -10.02
C ILE A 127 -8.38 11.10 -10.72
N ALA A 128 -9.15 11.77 -11.57
CA ALA A 128 -8.70 12.97 -12.28
C ALA A 128 -8.90 14.21 -11.40
N VAL A 129 -7.86 14.99 -11.23
CA VAL A 129 -7.84 16.16 -10.33
C VAL A 129 -8.07 17.50 -11.07
N ASP A 130 -8.30 17.43 -12.39
CA ASP A 130 -8.67 18.55 -13.25
C ASP A 130 -9.52 18.07 -14.43
N ALA A 131 -10.15 19.00 -15.14
CA ALA A 131 -11.06 18.71 -16.24
C ALA A 131 -10.32 18.06 -17.44
N GLY A 132 -9.12 18.51 -17.78
CA GLY A 132 -8.34 17.95 -18.89
C GLY A 132 -7.93 16.50 -18.64
N GLY A 133 -7.48 16.18 -17.43
CA GLY A 133 -7.21 14.82 -16.99
C GLY A 133 -8.45 13.93 -17.00
N PHE A 134 -9.60 14.47 -16.59
CA PHE A 134 -10.86 13.73 -16.60
C PHE A 134 -11.33 13.43 -18.02
N ASP A 135 -11.30 14.41 -18.93
CA ASP A 135 -11.70 14.19 -20.33
C ASP A 135 -10.78 13.20 -21.03
N ARG A 136 -9.48 13.31 -20.79
CA ARG A 136 -8.52 12.31 -21.33
C ARG A 136 -8.73 10.93 -20.72
N CYS A 137 -8.97 10.83 -19.41
CA CYS A 137 -9.29 9.55 -18.77
C CYS A 137 -10.49 8.90 -19.45
N LYS A 138 -11.61 9.61 -19.59
CA LYS A 138 -12.83 9.08 -20.24
C LYS A 138 -12.58 8.58 -21.67
N ALA A 139 -11.67 9.21 -22.38
CA ALA A 139 -11.32 8.80 -23.75
C ALA A 139 -10.56 7.47 -23.82
N VAL A 140 -9.87 7.06 -22.72
CA VAL A 140 -8.93 5.93 -22.78
C VAL A 140 -9.18 4.87 -21.72
N HIS A 141 -10.01 5.14 -20.69
CA HIS A 141 -10.22 4.25 -19.54
C HIS A 141 -11.69 4.23 -19.10
N PRO A 142 -12.25 3.06 -18.73
CA PRO A 142 -13.68 2.94 -18.44
C PRO A 142 -14.10 3.57 -17.11
N HIS A 143 -13.21 3.67 -16.12
CA HIS A 143 -13.53 4.07 -14.75
C HIS A 143 -12.75 5.31 -14.35
N CYS A 144 -13.39 6.46 -14.48
CA CYS A 144 -12.82 7.77 -14.16
C CYS A 144 -13.69 8.49 -13.14
N TYR A 145 -13.08 9.09 -12.17
CA TYR A 145 -13.72 9.96 -11.18
C TYR A 145 -13.12 11.36 -11.25
N HIS A 146 -13.96 12.38 -11.40
CA HIS A 146 -13.52 13.78 -11.34
C HIS A 146 -13.52 14.25 -9.89
N LEU A 147 -12.34 14.44 -9.33
CA LEU A 147 -12.17 14.99 -8.00
C LEU A 147 -12.16 16.51 -8.09
N GLU A 148 -13.27 17.15 -7.72
CA GLU A 148 -13.36 18.61 -7.70
C GLU A 148 -12.46 19.17 -6.60
N VAL A 149 -11.44 19.94 -7.01
CA VAL A 149 -10.56 20.66 -6.10
C VAL A 149 -10.91 22.14 -6.16
N ASN A 150 -11.09 22.76 -5.00
CA ASN A 150 -11.43 24.18 -4.93
C ASN A 150 -10.44 25.02 -5.76
N LYS A 151 -10.96 25.87 -6.64
CA LYS A 151 -10.34 26.58 -7.76
C LYS A 151 -9.15 27.52 -7.45
N THR A 152 -8.53 27.48 -6.29
CA THR A 152 -7.52 28.49 -5.90
C THR A 152 -6.12 28.23 -6.44
N ASP A 153 -5.81 26.99 -6.91
CA ASP A 153 -4.50 26.70 -7.48
C ASP A 153 -4.64 25.83 -8.74
N SER A 154 -4.03 26.23 -9.83
CA SER A 154 -4.02 25.49 -11.11
C SER A 154 -3.33 24.13 -10.94
N LEU A 155 -4.11 23.08 -10.77
CA LEU A 155 -3.64 21.68 -10.68
C LEU A 155 -3.38 21.05 -12.06
N SER A 156 -3.69 21.77 -13.15
CA SER A 156 -3.54 21.31 -14.53
C SER A 156 -2.08 21.15 -15.00
N SER A 157 -1.15 21.86 -14.37
CA SER A 157 0.28 21.67 -14.59
C SER A 157 0.82 20.59 -13.64
N ALA A 158 1.90 19.90 -14.03
CA ALA A 158 2.65 19.04 -13.13
C ALA A 158 3.10 19.87 -11.92
N ASN A 159 2.32 19.83 -10.84
CA ASN A 159 2.66 20.60 -9.63
C ASN A 159 4.05 20.20 -9.18
N LYS A 160 4.89 21.20 -8.97
CA LYS A 160 6.21 20.95 -8.40
C LYS A 160 6.02 20.37 -7.00
N PHE A 161 6.81 19.36 -6.71
CA PHE A 161 6.87 18.72 -5.39
C PHE A 161 6.98 19.77 -4.27
N MET A 162 6.22 19.60 -3.17
CA MET A 162 6.15 20.49 -2.01
C MET A 162 5.57 21.89 -2.25
N THR A 163 4.92 22.16 -3.39
CA THR A 163 4.10 23.37 -3.54
C THR A 163 2.82 23.27 -2.71
N LYS A 164 2.20 24.40 -2.40
CA LYS A 164 0.92 24.43 -1.68
C LYS A 164 -0.14 23.60 -2.38
N GLY A 165 -0.28 23.71 -3.70
CA GLY A 165 -1.23 22.92 -4.48
C GLY A 165 -0.95 21.40 -4.39
N PHE A 166 0.32 21.01 -4.44
CA PHE A 166 0.71 19.60 -4.22
C PHE A 166 0.30 19.12 -2.83
N LEU A 167 0.58 19.90 -1.77
CA LEU A 167 0.20 19.52 -0.40
C LEU A 167 -1.32 19.39 -0.25
N GLU A 168 -2.11 20.33 -0.77
CA GLU A 168 -3.58 20.21 -0.72
C GLU A 168 -4.06 18.94 -1.44
N LEU A 169 -3.51 18.62 -2.60
CA LEU A 169 -3.87 17.44 -3.37
C LEU A 169 -3.61 16.14 -2.60
N VAL A 170 -2.44 15.97 -2.00
CA VAL A 170 -2.08 14.72 -1.29
C VAL A 170 -2.91 14.54 -0.01
N TRP A 171 -3.29 15.63 0.66
CA TRP A 171 -4.20 15.57 1.82
C TRP A 171 -5.65 15.30 1.40
N LEU A 172 -6.09 15.83 0.25
CA LEU A 172 -7.42 15.53 -0.31
C LEU A 172 -7.50 14.06 -0.77
N LYS A 173 -6.41 13.51 -1.33
CA LYS A 173 -6.28 12.07 -1.63
C LYS A 173 -6.63 11.21 -0.42
N LEU A 174 -6.08 11.52 0.76
CA LEU A 174 -6.39 10.76 1.98
C LEU A 174 -7.87 10.86 2.39
N SER A 175 -8.51 12.01 2.18
CA SER A 175 -9.94 12.20 2.46
C SER A 175 -10.79 11.32 1.55
N PHE A 176 -10.46 11.25 0.26
CA PHE A 176 -11.11 10.40 -0.71
C PHE A 176 -10.94 8.91 -0.36
N GLN A 177 -9.75 8.50 -0.01
CA GLN A 177 -9.44 7.12 0.40
C GLN A 177 -10.15 6.72 1.70
N GLN A 178 -10.23 7.62 2.67
CA GLN A 178 -11.04 7.40 3.87
C GLN A 178 -12.49 7.09 3.50
N ARG A 179 -13.09 7.87 2.58
CA ARG A 179 -14.45 7.64 2.14
C ARG A 179 -14.64 6.28 1.47
N ILE A 180 -13.67 5.80 0.69
CA ILE A 180 -13.70 4.45 0.11
C ILE A 180 -13.76 3.38 1.20
N LEU A 181 -12.90 3.48 2.23
CA LEU A 181 -12.92 2.57 3.37
C LEU A 181 -14.26 2.61 4.12
N GLU A 182 -14.84 3.80 4.34
CA GLU A 182 -16.13 3.99 5.01
C GLU A 182 -17.30 3.40 4.22
N LEU A 183 -17.20 3.36 2.88
CA LEU A 183 -18.14 2.68 2.00
C LEU A 183 -17.96 1.14 1.98
N GLY A 184 -16.97 0.63 2.74
CA GLY A 184 -16.71 -0.81 2.89
C GLY A 184 -15.89 -1.41 1.76
N TYR A 185 -15.07 -0.63 1.05
CA TYR A 185 -14.17 -1.11 0.00
C TYR A 185 -12.73 -1.05 0.46
N ASN A 186 -11.97 -2.12 0.20
CA ASN A 186 -10.52 -2.11 0.29
C ASN A 186 -9.95 -1.32 -0.89
N PHE A 187 -8.74 -0.82 -0.77
CA PHE A 187 -8.06 -0.24 -1.92
C PHE A 187 -6.58 -0.57 -1.97
N LEU A 188 -6.04 -0.66 -3.18
CA LEU A 188 -4.62 -0.55 -3.48
C LEU A 188 -4.39 0.77 -4.20
N PHE A 189 -3.78 1.74 -3.52
CA PHE A 189 -3.35 2.98 -4.15
C PHE A 189 -2.00 2.77 -4.83
N THR A 190 -1.85 3.30 -6.04
CA THR A 190 -0.59 3.35 -6.77
C THR A 190 -0.46 4.68 -7.50
N ASP A 191 0.70 5.30 -7.42
CA ASP A 191 1.00 6.49 -8.22
C ASP A 191 1.00 6.13 -9.72
N ALA A 192 0.65 7.10 -10.58
CA ALA A 192 0.60 6.87 -12.02
C ALA A 192 1.99 6.71 -12.68
N ASP A 193 3.07 7.05 -11.97
CA ASP A 193 4.46 6.87 -12.40
C ASP A 193 5.03 5.50 -11.99
N MET A 194 4.18 4.48 -12.08
CA MET A 194 4.53 3.08 -11.83
C MET A 194 4.35 2.21 -13.05
N ILE A 195 5.15 1.15 -13.14
CA ILE A 195 4.97 0.02 -14.05
C ILE A 195 4.59 -1.22 -13.27
N TRP A 196 3.61 -1.96 -13.79
CA TRP A 196 3.19 -3.26 -13.29
C TRP A 196 3.77 -4.36 -14.17
N PHE A 197 4.56 -5.24 -13.60
CA PHE A 197 5.18 -6.37 -14.29
C PHE A 197 4.52 -7.69 -13.93
N ARG A 198 4.08 -7.86 -12.68
CA ARG A 198 3.41 -9.05 -12.14
C ARG A 198 2.35 -8.67 -11.14
N ASN A 199 1.50 -9.65 -10.83
CA ASN A 199 0.46 -9.52 -9.83
C ASN A 199 1.04 -9.23 -8.42
N PRO A 200 0.92 -8.00 -7.88
CA PRO A 200 1.48 -7.62 -6.59
C PRO A 200 0.68 -8.18 -5.41
N PHE A 201 -0.60 -8.53 -5.60
CA PHE A 201 -1.48 -9.00 -4.53
C PHE A 201 -0.99 -10.30 -3.88
N ARG A 202 -0.14 -11.09 -4.58
CA ARG A 202 0.49 -12.29 -4.04
C ARG A 202 1.48 -12.02 -2.91
N HIS A 203 1.94 -10.77 -2.79
CA HIS A 203 2.95 -10.32 -1.82
C HIS A 203 2.38 -9.32 -0.81
N ILE A 204 1.06 -9.10 -0.80
CA ILE A 204 0.36 -8.26 0.17
C ILE A 204 -0.25 -9.16 1.25
N SER A 205 0.05 -8.87 2.51
CA SER A 205 -0.42 -9.67 3.65
C SER A 205 -1.92 -9.56 3.85
N MET A 206 -2.57 -10.71 3.98
CA MET A 206 -3.98 -10.78 4.38
C MET A 206 -4.22 -10.37 5.84
N TYR A 207 -3.18 -10.35 6.67
CA TYR A 207 -3.28 -10.08 8.10
C TYR A 207 -2.99 -8.61 8.46
N ALA A 208 -2.34 -7.87 7.57
CA ALA A 208 -2.10 -6.45 7.76
C ALA A 208 -3.39 -5.63 7.55
N ASP A 209 -3.53 -4.55 8.31
CA ASP A 209 -4.54 -3.52 8.08
C ASP A 209 -4.10 -2.60 6.94
N MET A 210 -2.76 -2.43 6.81
CA MET A 210 -2.13 -1.61 5.79
C MET A 210 -0.77 -2.20 5.41
N SER A 211 -0.50 -2.34 4.09
CA SER A 211 0.81 -2.74 3.56
C SER A 211 1.30 -1.66 2.60
N LEU A 212 2.54 -1.15 2.79
CA LEU A 212 3.10 -0.05 2.01
C LEU A 212 4.42 -0.45 1.37
N SER A 213 4.71 0.08 0.19
CA SER A 213 6.06 0.02 -0.39
C SER A 213 7.07 0.80 0.47
N THR A 214 8.34 0.58 0.21
CA THR A 214 9.45 1.23 0.89
C THR A 214 10.36 1.90 -0.14
N ASP A 215 10.97 3.04 0.23
CA ASP A 215 12.01 3.63 -0.60
C ASP A 215 13.32 2.83 -0.50
N TYR A 216 13.58 2.26 0.70
CA TYR A 216 14.71 1.38 0.99
C TYR A 216 14.28 0.31 1.98
N TYR A 217 14.56 -0.96 1.68
CA TYR A 217 14.21 -2.09 2.55
C TYR A 217 15.47 -2.65 3.23
N LYS A 218 15.88 -2.01 4.31
CA LYS A 218 17.14 -2.31 5.03
C LYS A 218 16.92 -3.15 6.28
N ASP A 219 15.84 -2.89 7.01
CA ASP A 219 15.51 -3.60 8.25
C ASP A 219 14.44 -4.67 7.96
N THR A 220 14.88 -5.93 7.85
CA THR A 220 14.00 -7.09 7.63
C THR A 220 13.37 -7.61 8.93
N PHE A 221 13.97 -7.32 10.09
CA PHE A 221 13.46 -7.76 11.40
C PHE A 221 12.42 -6.80 11.97
N ALA A 222 12.53 -5.52 11.66
CA ALA A 222 11.57 -4.50 12.03
C ALA A 222 11.18 -3.65 10.81
N PRO A 223 10.36 -4.20 9.86
CA PRO A 223 10.04 -3.54 8.59
C PRO A 223 9.48 -2.14 8.73
N LEU A 224 8.84 -1.83 9.87
CA LEU A 224 8.31 -0.50 10.18
C LEU A 224 9.39 0.57 10.39
N ASN A 225 10.65 0.16 10.64
CA ASN A 225 11.78 1.09 10.74
C ASN A 225 12.26 1.59 9.37
N ASN A 226 11.89 0.89 8.29
CA ASN A 226 12.23 1.34 6.94
C ASN A 226 11.47 2.62 6.57
N GLU A 227 11.99 3.37 5.62
CA GLU A 227 11.31 4.54 5.06
C GLU A 227 10.16 4.09 4.17
N LEU A 228 8.92 4.25 4.67
CA LEU A 228 7.72 3.80 3.98
C LEU A 228 7.30 4.81 2.92
N ASN A 229 6.98 4.31 1.72
CA ASN A 229 6.58 5.10 0.57
C ASN A 229 5.07 4.99 0.33
N THR A 230 4.40 6.14 0.23
CA THR A 230 2.95 6.23 0.04
C THR A 230 2.52 6.31 -1.43
N GLY A 231 3.43 6.02 -2.36
CA GLY A 231 3.13 5.87 -3.78
C GLY A 231 2.54 4.50 -4.13
N LEU A 232 2.71 3.48 -3.27
CA LEU A 232 1.97 2.24 -3.36
C LEU A 232 1.63 1.74 -1.96
N TYR A 233 0.35 1.59 -1.67
CA TYR A 233 -0.12 0.96 -0.43
C TYR A 233 -1.51 0.38 -0.53
N TYR A 234 -1.70 -0.74 0.16
CA TYR A 234 -2.98 -1.42 0.32
C TYR A 234 -3.57 -1.13 1.69
N MET A 235 -4.88 -0.89 1.76
CA MET A 235 -5.61 -0.80 3.02
C MET A 235 -6.90 -1.61 2.95
N LYS A 236 -7.18 -2.37 4.02
CA LYS A 236 -8.46 -3.05 4.21
C LYS A 236 -9.49 -2.10 4.77
N SER A 237 -10.76 -2.29 4.38
CA SER A 237 -11.89 -1.59 4.98
C SER A 237 -12.26 -2.26 6.31
N THR A 238 -11.68 -1.77 7.39
CA THR A 238 -11.98 -2.15 8.77
C THR A 238 -12.13 -0.89 9.62
N ASN A 239 -12.84 -0.98 10.75
CA ASN A 239 -12.93 0.16 11.69
C ASN A 239 -11.54 0.67 12.09
N ARG A 240 -10.59 -0.23 12.31
CA ARG A 240 -9.21 0.14 12.66
C ARG A 240 -8.53 0.91 11.52
N SER A 241 -8.64 0.46 10.30
CA SER A 241 -8.05 1.15 9.14
C SER A 241 -8.67 2.53 8.92
N ILE A 242 -9.99 2.67 9.14
CA ILE A 242 -10.69 3.95 9.09
C ILE A 242 -10.16 4.89 10.19
N GLU A 243 -9.96 4.39 11.41
CA GLU A 243 -9.35 5.18 12.47
C GLU A 243 -7.88 5.55 12.18
N MET A 244 -7.11 4.62 11.59
CA MET A 244 -5.72 4.89 11.18
C MET A 244 -5.65 6.03 10.15
N ILE A 245 -6.48 6.02 9.12
CA ILE A 245 -6.46 7.08 8.10
C ILE A 245 -6.98 8.41 8.67
N ARG A 246 -7.97 8.38 9.57
CA ARG A 246 -8.43 9.58 10.30
C ARG A 246 -7.32 10.18 11.16
N TYR A 247 -6.60 9.32 11.90
CA TYR A 247 -5.46 9.76 12.70
C TYR A 247 -4.35 10.35 11.83
N TRP A 248 -4.05 9.73 10.69
CA TRP A 248 -3.08 10.23 9.73
C TRP A 248 -3.47 11.61 9.20
N ARG A 249 -4.71 11.80 8.76
CA ARG A 249 -5.23 13.09 8.32
C ARG A 249 -5.16 14.17 9.43
N ALA A 250 -5.57 13.83 10.62
CA ALA A 250 -5.52 14.74 11.77
C ALA A 250 -4.09 15.16 12.14
N ALA A 251 -3.10 14.30 11.89
CA ALA A 251 -1.69 14.60 12.13
C ALA A 251 -1.15 15.76 11.25
N ARG A 252 -1.83 16.13 10.16
CA ARG A 252 -1.52 17.34 9.36
C ARG A 252 -1.42 18.60 10.25
N ALA A 253 -2.29 18.74 11.25
CA ALA A 253 -2.27 19.87 12.17
C ALA A 253 -0.97 19.98 12.99
N ARG A 254 -0.32 18.85 13.26
CA ARG A 254 0.98 18.78 13.96
C ARG A 254 2.15 19.07 13.01
N PHE A 255 1.98 18.83 11.71
CA PHE A 255 3.01 18.94 10.68
C PHE A 255 2.47 19.67 9.44
N PRO A 256 2.15 20.97 9.55
CA PRO A 256 1.39 21.70 8.52
C PRO A 256 2.13 21.84 7.18
N ASN A 257 3.47 21.77 7.18
CA ASN A 257 4.31 21.89 5.99
C ASN A 257 4.76 20.53 5.43
N GLY A 258 4.38 19.41 6.08
CA GLY A 258 4.73 18.06 5.64
C GLY A 258 3.74 17.53 4.62
N ASN A 259 4.24 16.76 3.65
CA ASN A 259 3.39 15.93 2.82
C ASN A 259 2.89 14.71 3.59
N GLU A 260 1.95 13.97 3.02
CA GLU A 260 1.33 12.83 3.68
C GLU A 260 2.32 11.70 3.97
N GLN A 261 3.31 11.46 3.11
CA GLN A 261 4.35 10.44 3.33
C GLN A 261 5.29 10.80 4.49
N GLU A 262 5.79 12.04 4.52
CA GLU A 262 6.63 12.51 5.63
C GLU A 262 5.89 12.42 6.96
N VAL A 263 4.62 12.84 6.99
CA VAL A 263 3.79 12.78 8.19
C VAL A 263 3.52 11.33 8.59
N PHE A 264 3.23 10.44 7.62
CA PHE A 264 3.05 9.01 7.90
C PHE A 264 4.29 8.41 8.58
N ASN A 265 5.47 8.65 8.03
CA ASN A 265 6.72 8.14 8.60
C ASN A 265 7.00 8.66 10.03
N LYS A 266 6.54 9.88 10.36
CA LYS A 266 6.63 10.43 11.72
C LYS A 266 5.66 9.78 12.71
N ILE A 267 4.48 9.34 12.25
CA ILE A 267 3.41 8.82 13.12
C ILE A 267 3.22 7.30 13.06
N LYS A 268 3.89 6.57 12.17
CA LYS A 268 3.67 5.13 11.95
C LYS A 268 3.76 4.28 13.22
N HIS A 269 4.68 4.60 14.12
CA HIS A 269 4.78 3.94 15.43
C HIS A 269 3.63 4.33 16.38
N GLU A 270 3.06 5.53 16.24
CA GLU A 270 1.86 5.93 17.00
C GLU A 270 0.63 5.16 16.54
N LEU A 271 0.49 4.92 15.21
CA LEU A 271 -0.59 4.10 14.66
C LEU A 271 -0.57 2.67 15.23
N VAL A 272 0.61 2.09 15.39
CA VAL A 272 0.75 0.77 16.01
C VAL A 272 0.49 0.81 17.51
N SER A 273 1.13 1.72 18.23
CA SER A 273 1.05 1.74 19.72
C SER A 273 -0.31 2.21 20.25
N LYS A 274 -0.95 3.19 19.59
CA LYS A 274 -2.21 3.78 20.05
C LYS A 274 -3.44 3.09 19.49
N LEU A 275 -3.40 2.69 18.20
CA LEU A 275 -4.53 2.12 17.48
C LEU A 275 -4.40 0.61 17.25
N GLN A 276 -3.29 0.01 17.68
CA GLN A 276 -2.96 -1.39 17.43
C GLN A 276 -2.98 -1.75 15.93
N GLY A 277 -2.62 -0.78 15.08
CA GLY A 277 -2.56 -0.94 13.63
C GLY A 277 -1.51 -1.98 13.22
N ARG A 278 -1.88 -2.90 12.35
CA ARG A 278 -0.96 -3.88 11.76
C ARG A 278 -0.47 -3.35 10.43
N ILE A 279 0.71 -2.75 10.45
CA ILE A 279 1.34 -2.11 9.29
C ILE A 279 2.51 -2.97 8.85
N GLU A 280 2.59 -3.25 7.53
CA GLU A 280 3.64 -4.02 6.90
C GLU A 280 4.38 -3.15 5.87
N GLY A 281 5.71 -3.19 5.90
CA GLY A 281 6.55 -2.65 4.84
C GLY A 281 6.81 -3.73 3.79
N LEU A 282 6.55 -3.43 2.53
CA LEU A 282 6.73 -4.33 1.39
C LEU A 282 8.18 -4.30 0.90
N GLU A 283 8.72 -5.49 0.59
CA GLU A 283 10.11 -5.65 0.16
C GLU A 283 10.35 -5.05 -1.24
N THR A 284 11.43 -4.28 -1.38
CA THR A 284 11.87 -3.71 -2.66
C THR A 284 12.25 -4.75 -3.71
N ALA A 285 12.50 -5.99 -3.30
CA ALA A 285 12.68 -7.12 -4.21
C ALA A 285 11.44 -7.39 -5.09
N TYR A 286 10.24 -7.13 -4.59
CA TYR A 286 8.97 -7.26 -5.30
C TYR A 286 8.36 -5.92 -5.68
N PHE A 287 8.47 -4.92 -4.80
CA PHE A 287 7.94 -3.57 -4.97
C PHE A 287 9.11 -2.60 -5.17
N SER A 288 9.73 -2.72 -6.33
CA SER A 288 10.94 -1.98 -6.67
C SER A 288 10.68 -0.50 -6.93
N GLY A 289 11.72 0.30 -6.82
CA GLY A 289 11.69 1.72 -7.16
C GLY A 289 13.05 2.23 -7.67
N PHE A 290 13.08 3.46 -8.14
CA PHE A 290 14.32 4.09 -8.58
C PHE A 290 15.23 4.50 -7.40
N CYS A 291 14.68 4.53 -6.17
CA CYS A 291 15.48 4.69 -4.94
C CYS A 291 16.26 3.41 -4.62
N GLU A 292 15.60 2.27 -4.64
CA GLU A 292 16.22 0.96 -4.44
C GLU A 292 15.73 0.00 -5.53
N PHE A 293 16.68 -0.38 -6.35
CA PHE A 293 16.45 -1.09 -7.59
C PHE A 293 16.54 -2.60 -7.37
N SER A 294 15.44 -3.33 -7.61
CA SER A 294 15.50 -4.78 -7.63
C SER A 294 16.30 -5.25 -8.84
N SER A 295 17.34 -6.03 -8.63
CA SER A 295 18.14 -6.62 -9.70
C SER A 295 17.50 -7.88 -10.30
N ASP A 296 16.52 -8.49 -9.62
CA ASP A 296 15.92 -9.76 -10.02
C ASP A 296 14.61 -9.56 -10.80
N LEU A 297 14.72 -9.59 -12.14
CA LEU A 297 13.56 -9.50 -13.02
C LEU A 297 12.55 -10.64 -12.84
N ASN A 298 12.93 -11.77 -12.23
CA ASN A 298 11.99 -12.86 -11.98
C ASN A 298 11.05 -12.58 -10.79
N ARG A 299 11.42 -11.65 -9.90
CA ARG A 299 10.69 -11.36 -8.67
C ARG A 299 9.87 -10.09 -8.72
N VAL A 300 10.38 -9.05 -9.40
CA VAL A 300 9.76 -7.72 -9.40
C VAL A 300 8.30 -7.76 -9.88
N CYS A 301 7.41 -7.17 -9.09
CA CYS A 301 5.97 -7.04 -9.40
C CYS A 301 5.64 -5.64 -9.90
N THR A 302 6.15 -4.61 -9.24
CA THR A 302 5.95 -3.21 -9.60
C THR A 302 7.26 -2.43 -9.53
N MET A 303 7.35 -1.34 -10.27
CA MET A 303 8.49 -0.41 -10.19
C MET A 303 8.01 1.03 -10.22
N HIS A 304 8.41 1.80 -9.22
CA HIS A 304 8.02 3.20 -9.02
C HIS A 304 9.14 4.14 -9.47
N ALA A 305 8.81 5.17 -10.24
CA ALA A 305 9.74 6.25 -10.55
C ALA A 305 9.88 7.26 -9.39
N ASN A 306 10.04 6.73 -8.15
CA ASN A 306 10.47 7.50 -6.98
C ASN A 306 11.92 7.96 -7.16
N CYS A 307 12.46 8.79 -6.27
CA CYS A 307 13.82 9.35 -6.42
C CYS A 307 14.06 9.97 -7.82
N CYS A 308 13.07 10.70 -8.32
CA CYS A 308 13.06 11.31 -9.65
C CYS A 308 12.31 12.64 -9.65
N ILE A 309 12.90 13.69 -10.18
CA ILE A 309 12.26 15.00 -10.34
C ILE A 309 12.00 15.29 -11.82
N GLY A 310 10.75 15.68 -12.10
CA GLY A 310 10.32 16.13 -13.43
C GLY A 310 9.67 15.04 -14.28
N LEU A 311 8.51 15.40 -14.85
CA LEU A 311 7.66 14.50 -15.64
C LEU A 311 8.40 13.85 -16.82
N ALA A 312 9.15 14.65 -17.59
CA ALA A 312 9.86 14.15 -18.76
C ALA A 312 10.88 13.04 -18.42
N ASN A 313 11.62 13.21 -17.31
CA ASN A 313 12.60 12.22 -16.85
C ASN A 313 11.91 10.92 -16.44
N LYS A 314 10.79 11.01 -15.67
CA LYS A 314 9.98 9.86 -15.28
C LYS A 314 9.47 9.10 -16.50
N VAL A 315 8.87 9.80 -17.47
CA VAL A 315 8.33 9.19 -18.70
C VAL A 315 9.41 8.45 -19.47
N LEU A 316 10.57 9.06 -19.67
CA LEU A 316 11.65 8.46 -20.45
C LEU A 316 12.25 7.23 -19.74
N ASP A 317 12.56 7.34 -18.45
CA ASP A 317 13.15 6.23 -17.73
C ASP A 317 12.13 5.08 -17.51
N LEU A 318 10.84 5.35 -17.33
CA LEU A 318 9.81 4.32 -17.30
C LEU A 318 9.64 3.61 -18.65
N LYS A 319 9.74 4.33 -19.78
CA LYS A 319 9.75 3.70 -21.12
C LYS A 319 10.93 2.75 -21.29
N ASP A 320 12.11 3.11 -20.78
CA ASP A 320 13.26 2.20 -20.79
C ASP A 320 12.96 0.93 -19.96
N LYS A 321 12.28 1.05 -18.81
CA LYS A 321 11.87 -0.12 -18.01
C LYS A 321 10.83 -0.99 -18.73
N ALA A 322 9.87 -0.37 -19.42
CA ALA A 322 8.91 -1.11 -20.22
C ALA A 322 9.59 -1.87 -21.37
N ALA A 323 10.60 -1.27 -22.01
CA ALA A 323 11.41 -1.92 -23.04
C ALA A 323 12.26 -3.08 -22.48
N ASP A 324 12.88 -2.87 -21.30
CA ASP A 324 13.62 -3.93 -20.59
C ASP A 324 12.71 -5.13 -20.29
N TRP A 325 11.49 -4.85 -19.80
CA TRP A 325 10.50 -5.88 -19.52
C TRP A 325 10.08 -6.65 -20.77
N TRP A 326 9.84 -5.94 -21.86
CA TRP A 326 9.51 -6.54 -23.16
C TRP A 326 10.63 -7.49 -23.63
N ASN A 327 11.88 -7.04 -23.59
CA ASN A 327 13.03 -7.84 -23.95
C ASN A 327 13.16 -9.09 -23.06
N TYR A 328 12.94 -8.93 -21.74
CA TYR A 328 12.95 -10.04 -20.80
C TYR A 328 11.84 -11.06 -21.08
N THR A 329 10.62 -10.62 -21.34
CA THR A 329 9.48 -11.52 -21.58
C THR A 329 9.54 -12.22 -22.93
N ALA A 330 10.26 -11.68 -23.91
CA ALA A 330 10.53 -12.31 -25.19
C ALA A 330 11.44 -13.54 -25.08
N LEU A 331 12.23 -13.67 -24.01
CA LEU A 331 13.10 -14.81 -23.77
C LEU A 331 12.30 -16.05 -23.34
N THR A 332 12.75 -17.22 -23.79
CA THR A 332 12.25 -18.50 -23.28
C THR A 332 12.57 -18.69 -21.79
N PRO A 333 11.82 -19.52 -21.06
CA PRO A 333 12.14 -19.83 -19.66
C PRO A 333 13.57 -20.36 -19.46
N GLU A 334 14.12 -21.06 -20.44
CA GLU A 334 15.49 -21.58 -20.39
C GLU A 334 16.52 -20.46 -20.53
N GLU A 335 16.32 -19.54 -21.46
CA GLU A 335 17.18 -18.38 -21.66
C GLU A 335 17.17 -17.46 -20.43
N ARG A 336 16.00 -17.23 -19.82
CA ARG A 336 15.87 -16.47 -18.57
C ARG A 336 16.67 -17.11 -17.44
N ARG A 337 16.58 -18.46 -17.27
CA ARG A 337 17.37 -19.19 -16.25
C ARG A 337 18.87 -19.14 -16.50
N LYS A 338 19.30 -19.07 -17.76
CA LYS A 338 20.72 -18.92 -18.15
C LYS A 338 21.24 -17.49 -18.02
N GLY A 339 20.41 -16.52 -17.61
CA GLY A 339 20.78 -15.12 -17.44
C GLY A 339 20.86 -14.33 -18.76
N GLY A 340 20.09 -14.71 -19.78
CA GLY A 340 20.08 -14.10 -21.09
C GLY A 340 19.72 -12.60 -21.11
N PHE A 341 18.93 -12.13 -20.15
CA PHE A 341 18.69 -10.71 -19.86
C PHE A 341 18.67 -10.54 -18.34
N SER A 342 19.72 -9.96 -17.78
CA SER A 342 19.94 -10.02 -16.34
C SER A 342 19.88 -8.67 -15.63
N LYS A 343 19.76 -7.55 -16.34
CA LYS A 343 19.87 -6.24 -15.71
C LYS A 343 18.90 -5.23 -16.35
N TRP A 344 18.26 -4.45 -15.49
CA TRP A 344 17.54 -3.25 -15.88
C TRP A 344 18.48 -2.18 -16.40
N THR A 345 18.06 -1.42 -17.40
CA THR A 345 18.72 -0.15 -17.75
C THR A 345 18.64 0.79 -16.56
N PRO A 346 19.73 1.39 -16.05
CA PRO A 346 19.65 2.35 -14.95
C PRO A 346 18.74 3.54 -15.28
N PRO A 347 17.95 4.07 -14.32
CA PRO A 347 17.15 5.27 -14.54
C PRO A 347 18.02 6.53 -14.45
N ALA A 348 18.94 6.65 -15.39
CA ALA A 348 20.02 7.63 -15.36
C ALA A 348 19.55 9.08 -15.41
N ARG A 349 18.41 9.33 -16.09
CA ARG A 349 17.82 10.69 -16.15
C ARG A 349 17.28 11.09 -14.79
N CYS A 350 16.54 10.19 -14.14
CA CYS A 350 16.00 10.40 -12.81
C CYS A 350 17.10 10.58 -11.77
N TRP A 351 18.10 9.69 -11.73
CA TRP A 351 19.20 9.78 -10.76
C TRP A 351 19.97 11.08 -10.84
N LYS A 352 20.20 11.62 -12.04
CA LYS A 352 20.81 12.94 -12.21
C LYS A 352 20.02 14.06 -11.53
N THR A 353 18.68 13.95 -11.46
CA THR A 353 17.83 15.00 -10.83
C THR A 353 18.01 15.09 -9.32
N ILE A 354 18.55 14.06 -8.68
CA ILE A 354 18.78 13.98 -7.23
C ILE A 354 20.28 13.92 -6.89
N GLY A 355 21.15 14.17 -7.89
CA GLY A 355 22.59 14.26 -7.69
C GLY A 355 23.32 12.89 -7.63
N TRP A 356 22.69 11.82 -8.06
CA TRP A 356 23.33 10.52 -8.16
C TRP A 356 24.07 10.37 -9.51
N ASN A 357 25.33 9.96 -9.44
CA ASN A 357 26.12 9.66 -10.61
C ASN A 357 25.90 8.20 -11.02
N VAL A 358 25.72 7.99 -12.33
CA VAL A 358 25.53 6.65 -12.95
C VAL A 358 26.89 6.08 -13.35
#